data_43d9df09cc60860c4dce98598b152b5f
#
_entry.id   43d9df09cc60860c4dce98598b152b5f
#
_cell.length_a   1.000
_cell.length_b   1.000
_cell.length_c   1.000
_cell.angle_alpha   90.00
_cell.angle_beta   90.00
_cell.angle_gamma   90.00
#
_symmetry.space_group_name_H-M   'P 1'
#
loop_
_entity.id
_entity.type
_entity.pdbx_description
1 polymer ?
#
loop_
_entity_poly.entity_id
_entity_poly.type
_entity_poly.pdbx_seq_one_letter_code
_entity_poly.pdbx_strand_id
1 'polypeptide(L)'
;CSTKQQFDETTVTDYLDYPLRVYPVGRLDKESQGLLLLTNEGDLVNKIMRAGNYHEKEYFVTVNKPVDREFVRRMSKGVPVLDTVTRPCRVVQTGECSFRIILTQGLNRQIRRMCRYLGYEVQKLKRIRIMNLTLDGIREGEYREITAQEWEELNHLLESSTSETVIRTGEQNGNSSDHANERAGAKAGQGSKGVLPAGYRDHKQQRVRSDVR
;
A
#
# COMPACT_ATOMS: atom_id res chain seq x y z
N CYS A 1 -9.37 -2.80 9.01
CA CYS A 1 -8.10 -3.48 9.33
C CYS A 1 -7.28 -2.67 10.30
N SER A 2 -7.15 -3.09 11.53
CA SER A 2 -6.28 -2.45 12.51
C SER A 2 -5.42 -3.49 13.20
N THR A 3 -4.20 -3.15 13.55
CA THR A 3 -3.32 -3.93 14.42
C THR A 3 -3.41 -3.50 15.87
N LYS A 4 -4.10 -2.38 16.15
CA LYS A 4 -4.48 -1.92 17.49
C LYS A 4 -5.82 -1.21 17.38
N GLN A 5 -6.78 -1.63 18.18
CA GLN A 5 -8.06 -0.95 18.32
C GLN A 5 -8.26 -0.47 19.75
N GLN A 6 -8.99 0.62 19.87
CA GLN A 6 -9.30 1.25 21.17
C GLN A 6 -10.42 0.56 21.93
N PHE A 7 -11.08 -0.43 21.34
CA PHE A 7 -12.20 -1.17 21.94
C PHE A 7 -12.17 -2.62 21.44
N ASP A 8 -12.57 -3.58 22.23
CA ASP A 8 -12.65 -5.05 22.15
C ASP A 8 -12.97 -5.69 20.77
N GLU A 9 -12.48 -5.16 19.67
CA GLU A 9 -12.65 -5.74 18.35
C GLU A 9 -11.41 -6.58 17.98
N THR A 10 -11.63 -7.81 17.59
CA THR A 10 -10.60 -8.73 17.06
C THR A 10 -9.87 -8.10 15.87
N THR A 11 -8.56 -7.99 15.95
CA THR A 11 -7.75 -7.48 14.83
C THR A 11 -7.60 -8.55 13.75
N VAL A 12 -7.12 -8.15 12.56
CA VAL A 12 -6.86 -9.10 11.48
C VAL A 12 -5.80 -10.13 11.86
N THR A 13 -4.82 -9.74 12.67
CA THR A 13 -3.76 -10.63 13.14
C THR A 13 -4.27 -11.61 14.19
N ASP A 14 -5.14 -11.17 15.10
CA ASP A 14 -5.76 -12.02 16.10
C ASP A 14 -6.69 -13.06 15.46
N TYR A 15 -7.46 -12.65 14.45
CA TYR A 15 -8.33 -13.57 13.70
C TYR A 15 -7.54 -14.66 12.95
N LEU A 16 -6.34 -14.36 12.48
CA LEU A 16 -5.53 -15.31 11.71
C LEU A 16 -4.92 -16.40 12.57
N ASP A 17 -4.69 -16.12 13.86
CA ASP A 17 -3.98 -17.01 14.78
C ASP A 17 -2.73 -17.65 14.14
N TYR A 18 -1.93 -16.79 13.46
CA TYR A 18 -0.78 -17.24 12.71
C TYR A 18 0.44 -17.37 13.62
N PRO A 19 1.21 -18.48 13.52
CA PRO A 19 2.30 -18.78 14.46
C PRO A 19 3.43 -17.74 14.46
N LEU A 20 3.57 -16.95 13.39
CA LEU A 20 4.55 -15.87 13.31
C LEU A 20 3.87 -14.52 13.41
N ARG A 21 4.57 -13.54 13.98
CA ARG A 21 4.09 -12.17 14.00
C ARG A 21 4.11 -11.59 12.59
N VAL A 22 2.95 -11.22 12.07
CA VAL A 22 2.79 -10.61 10.75
C VAL A 22 2.16 -9.22 10.84
N TYR A 23 2.46 -8.40 9.86
CA TYR A 23 1.97 -7.03 9.74
C TYR A 23 1.20 -6.85 8.43
N PRO A 24 0.08 -6.11 8.42
CA PRO A 24 -0.63 -5.81 7.19
C PRO A 24 0.14 -4.81 6.33
N VAL A 25 0.25 -5.10 5.05
CA VAL A 25 0.77 -4.20 4.04
C VAL A 25 -0.34 -3.24 3.63
N GLY A 26 -0.41 -2.12 4.34
CA GLY A 26 -1.48 -1.15 4.20
C GLY A 26 -2.75 -1.53 4.95
N ARG A 27 -3.81 -0.79 4.63
CA ARG A 27 -5.09 -0.88 5.34
C ARG A 27 -6.25 -0.97 4.35
N LEU A 28 -7.36 -1.51 4.82
CA LEU A 28 -8.67 -1.38 4.22
C LEU A 28 -9.59 -0.67 5.21
N ASP A 29 -10.43 0.23 4.71
CA ASP A 29 -11.45 0.87 5.54
C ASP A 29 -12.48 -0.17 6.02
N LYS A 30 -13.19 0.09 7.12
CA LYS A 30 -14.21 -0.80 7.70
C LYS A 30 -15.28 -1.24 6.69
N GLU A 31 -15.62 -0.35 5.76
CA GLU A 31 -16.62 -0.56 4.70
C GLU A 31 -16.03 -1.10 3.39
N SER A 32 -14.77 -1.53 3.40
CA SER A 32 -14.06 -2.01 2.21
C SER A 32 -13.64 -3.45 2.40
N GLN A 33 -13.62 -4.21 1.31
CA GLN A 33 -13.28 -5.62 1.28
C GLN A 33 -12.09 -5.88 0.35
N GLY A 34 -11.62 -7.12 0.34
CA GLY A 34 -10.71 -7.65 -0.67
C GLY A 34 -9.31 -7.95 -0.18
N LEU A 35 -8.37 -7.92 -1.09
CA LEU A 35 -7.02 -8.39 -0.89
C LEU A 35 -6.26 -7.60 0.17
N LEU A 36 -5.74 -8.29 1.17
CA LEU A 36 -4.82 -7.75 2.16
C LEU A 36 -3.56 -8.62 2.20
N LEU A 37 -2.43 -8.03 1.90
CA LEU A 37 -1.13 -8.68 2.03
C LEU A 37 -0.65 -8.54 3.47
N LEU A 38 -0.08 -9.62 4.00
CA LEU A 38 0.53 -9.69 5.32
C LEU A 38 1.98 -10.16 5.20
N THR A 39 2.87 -9.61 5.98
CA THR A 39 4.29 -9.95 5.97
C THR A 39 4.90 -9.86 7.36
N ASN A 40 5.94 -10.60 7.63
CA ASN A 40 6.80 -10.44 8.81
C ASN A 40 7.97 -9.47 8.57
N GLU A 41 8.12 -8.94 7.34
CA GLU A 41 9.16 -8.00 6.95
C GLU A 41 8.64 -6.55 6.93
N GLY A 42 9.06 -5.73 7.91
CA GLY A 42 8.63 -4.34 8.01
C GLY A 42 9.08 -3.48 6.81
N ASP A 43 10.27 -3.72 6.26
CA ASP A 43 10.79 -2.97 5.10
C ASP A 43 9.95 -3.18 3.86
N LEU A 44 9.40 -4.37 3.68
CA LEU A 44 8.50 -4.68 2.57
C LEU A 44 7.21 -3.87 2.64
N VAL A 45 6.66 -3.68 3.85
CA VAL A 45 5.49 -2.82 4.05
C VAL A 45 5.77 -1.41 3.52
N ASN A 46 6.93 -0.85 3.88
CA ASN A 46 7.32 0.48 3.44
C ASN A 46 7.52 0.55 1.92
N LYS A 47 8.22 -0.40 1.32
CA LYS A 47 8.44 -0.45 -0.13
C LYS A 47 7.14 -0.49 -0.92
N ILE A 48 6.20 -1.36 -0.55
CA ILE A 48 4.93 -1.54 -1.26
C ILE A 48 3.97 -0.35 -1.05
N MET A 49 3.94 0.22 0.16
CA MET A 49 2.93 1.24 0.49
C MET A 49 3.33 2.66 0.12
N ARG A 50 4.62 2.90 -0.13
CA ARG A 50 5.09 4.24 -0.41
C ARG A 50 4.55 4.76 -1.75
N ALA A 51 3.90 5.91 -1.71
CA ALA A 51 3.32 6.52 -2.92
C ALA A 51 4.40 6.91 -3.96
N GLY A 52 5.64 7.18 -3.53
CA GLY A 52 6.79 7.46 -4.40
C GLY A 52 7.18 6.29 -5.30
N ASN A 53 6.90 5.07 -4.92
CA ASN A 53 7.24 3.87 -5.68
C ASN A 53 6.22 3.50 -6.76
N TYR A 54 5.09 4.20 -6.84
CA TYR A 54 4.07 4.02 -7.88
C TYR A 54 3.47 2.62 -7.99
N HIS A 55 3.47 1.83 -6.93
CA HIS A 55 2.94 0.47 -6.95
C HIS A 55 1.42 0.45 -7.11
N GLU A 56 0.97 -0.32 -8.10
CA GLU A 56 -0.43 -0.40 -8.47
C GLU A 56 -1.27 -1.16 -7.45
N LYS A 57 -2.46 -0.64 -7.20
CA LYS A 57 -3.53 -1.30 -6.47
C LYS A 57 -4.81 -1.19 -7.27
N GLU A 58 -5.45 -2.32 -7.58
CA GLU A 58 -6.66 -2.36 -8.38
C GLU A 58 -7.88 -2.66 -7.53
N TYR A 59 -8.94 -1.92 -7.81
CA TYR A 59 -10.20 -2.02 -7.08
C TYR A 59 -11.37 -2.23 -8.04
N PHE A 60 -12.32 -3.05 -7.61
CA PHE A 60 -13.65 -3.14 -8.16
C PHE A 60 -14.60 -2.28 -7.31
N VAL A 61 -15.34 -1.40 -7.96
CA VAL A 61 -16.18 -0.40 -7.29
C VAL A 61 -17.60 -0.47 -7.83
N THR A 62 -18.58 -0.50 -6.94
CA THR A 62 -20.01 -0.34 -7.26
C THR A 62 -20.49 0.97 -6.67
N VAL A 63 -21.24 1.74 -7.45
CA VAL A 63 -21.79 3.04 -7.08
C VAL A 63 -23.31 3.06 -7.18
N ASN A 64 -23.92 4.10 -6.63
CA ASN A 64 -25.37 4.25 -6.47
C ASN A 64 -26.16 4.61 -7.75
N LYS A 65 -25.48 4.92 -8.86
CA LYS A 65 -26.10 5.31 -10.13
C LYS A 65 -25.23 4.94 -11.33
N PRO A 66 -25.78 4.93 -12.56
CA PRO A 66 -25.04 4.56 -13.76
C PRO A 66 -23.78 5.37 -13.98
N VAL A 67 -22.72 4.67 -14.35
CA VAL A 67 -21.41 5.21 -14.71
C VAL A 67 -21.42 5.56 -16.18
N ASP A 68 -21.18 6.79 -16.53
CA ASP A 68 -21.11 7.27 -17.90
C ASP A 68 -19.67 7.55 -18.37
N ARG A 69 -19.52 7.85 -19.66
CA ARG A 69 -18.21 8.16 -20.26
C ARG A 69 -17.58 9.41 -19.63
N GLU A 70 -18.38 10.38 -19.24
CA GLU A 70 -17.90 11.62 -18.62
C GLU A 70 -17.34 11.34 -17.21
N PHE A 71 -18.03 10.51 -16.42
CA PHE A 71 -17.51 10.05 -15.14
C PHE A 71 -16.14 9.38 -15.32
N VAL A 72 -16.01 8.41 -16.24
CA VAL A 72 -14.75 7.71 -16.51
C VAL A 72 -13.65 8.70 -16.90
N ARG A 73 -13.94 9.61 -17.82
CA ARG A 73 -12.98 10.63 -18.28
C ARG A 73 -12.49 11.54 -17.14
N ARG A 74 -13.42 12.04 -16.32
CA ARG A 74 -13.08 12.93 -15.19
C ARG A 74 -12.32 12.19 -14.11
N MET A 75 -12.77 11.00 -13.73
CA MET A 75 -12.13 10.14 -12.73
C MET A 75 -10.67 9.80 -13.14
N SER A 76 -10.45 9.46 -14.41
CA SER A 76 -9.13 9.08 -14.93
C SER A 76 -8.11 10.22 -14.95
N LYS A 77 -8.55 11.45 -15.13
CA LYS A 77 -7.66 12.64 -15.16
C LYS A 77 -7.17 13.06 -13.78
N GLY A 78 -7.76 12.51 -12.74
CA GLY A 78 -7.57 12.95 -11.37
C GLY A 78 -8.60 14.01 -10.96
N VAL A 79 -8.95 14.02 -9.69
CA VAL A 79 -9.92 14.94 -9.10
C VAL A 79 -9.40 15.54 -7.80
N PRO A 80 -9.86 16.72 -7.39
CA PRO A 80 -9.52 17.30 -6.09
C PRO A 80 -10.00 16.39 -4.94
N VAL A 81 -9.08 16.05 -4.06
CA VAL A 81 -9.36 15.23 -2.86
C VAL A 81 -8.47 15.74 -1.73
N LEU A 82 -9.07 16.13 -0.61
CA LEU A 82 -8.34 16.82 0.45
C LEU A 82 -7.70 18.10 -0.14
N ASP A 83 -6.48 18.39 0.23
CA ASP A 83 -5.76 19.59 -0.23
C ASP A 83 -4.88 19.32 -1.46
N THR A 84 -5.21 18.30 -2.26
CA THR A 84 -4.43 17.92 -3.45
C THR A 84 -5.31 17.42 -4.58
N VAL A 85 -4.72 17.31 -5.78
CA VAL A 85 -5.35 16.62 -6.91
C VAL A 85 -4.78 15.22 -6.99
N THR A 86 -5.67 14.22 -7.13
CA THR A 86 -5.23 12.82 -7.26
C THR A 86 -4.44 12.63 -8.55
N ARG A 87 -3.51 11.69 -8.54
CA ARG A 87 -2.79 11.31 -9.77
C ARG A 87 -3.76 10.80 -10.83
N PRO A 88 -3.47 11.00 -12.12
CA PRO A 88 -4.17 10.30 -13.18
C PRO A 88 -4.15 8.79 -12.94
N CYS A 89 -5.24 8.12 -13.30
CA CYS A 89 -5.41 6.71 -13.04
C CYS A 89 -6.19 6.01 -14.16
N ARG A 90 -6.06 4.70 -14.26
CA ARG A 90 -6.83 3.91 -15.22
C ARG A 90 -8.19 3.58 -14.62
N VAL A 91 -9.25 3.91 -15.35
CA VAL A 91 -10.64 3.59 -14.99
C VAL A 91 -11.31 2.90 -16.15
N VAL A 92 -11.97 1.78 -15.89
CA VAL A 92 -12.69 0.99 -16.88
C VAL A 92 -14.08 0.67 -16.35
N GLN A 93 -15.13 1.07 -17.06
CA GLN A 93 -16.49 0.68 -16.76
C GLN A 93 -16.64 -0.84 -16.93
N THR A 94 -17.24 -1.52 -15.95
CA THR A 94 -17.42 -2.99 -15.94
C THR A 94 -18.86 -3.42 -15.90
N GLY A 95 -19.77 -2.49 -15.68
CA GLY A 95 -21.22 -2.68 -15.67
C GLY A 95 -21.90 -1.33 -15.55
N GLU A 96 -23.23 -1.32 -15.51
CA GLU A 96 -24.02 -0.09 -15.47
C GLU A 96 -23.62 0.81 -14.30
N CYS A 97 -23.55 0.28 -13.09
CA CYS A 97 -23.19 1.00 -11.86
C CYS A 97 -21.84 0.55 -11.30
N SER A 98 -20.93 0.03 -12.12
CA SER A 98 -19.66 -0.49 -11.63
C SER A 98 -18.50 -0.19 -12.56
N PHE A 99 -17.30 -0.06 -11.96
CA PHE A 99 -16.06 0.17 -12.68
C PHE A 99 -14.86 -0.45 -11.94
N ARG A 100 -13.76 -0.65 -12.68
CA ARG A 100 -12.45 -0.93 -12.10
C ARG A 100 -11.58 0.31 -12.14
N ILE A 101 -10.76 0.49 -11.10
CA ILE A 101 -9.82 1.60 -10.99
C ILE A 101 -8.46 1.10 -10.50
N ILE A 102 -7.39 1.55 -11.15
CA ILE A 102 -6.01 1.24 -10.77
C ILE A 102 -5.36 2.51 -10.24
N LEU A 103 -4.90 2.46 -8.99
CA LEU A 103 -4.26 3.58 -8.30
C LEU A 103 -2.81 3.26 -7.97
N THR A 104 -1.93 4.26 -8.11
CA THR A 104 -0.51 4.23 -7.70
C THR A 104 -0.24 5.06 -6.44
N GLN A 105 -1.28 5.58 -5.80
CA GLN A 105 -1.21 6.31 -4.54
C GLN A 105 -2.33 5.86 -3.60
N GLY A 106 -2.23 6.17 -2.32
CA GLY A 106 -3.22 5.79 -1.32
C GLY A 106 -3.51 6.93 -0.36
N LEU A 107 -4.38 7.89 -0.76
CA LEU A 107 -4.90 8.92 0.14
C LEU A 107 -6.02 8.35 1.01
N ASN A 108 -6.24 8.96 2.16
CA ASN A 108 -7.33 8.54 3.06
C ASN A 108 -8.68 8.52 2.33
N ARG A 109 -9.33 7.35 2.28
CA ARG A 109 -10.63 7.09 1.63
C ARG A 109 -10.70 7.63 0.18
N GLN A 110 -9.58 7.55 -0.56
CA GLN A 110 -9.39 8.21 -1.85
C GLN A 110 -10.53 7.94 -2.84
N ILE A 111 -10.84 6.68 -3.15
CA ILE A 111 -11.87 6.33 -4.14
C ILE A 111 -13.24 6.87 -3.72
N ARG A 112 -13.60 6.76 -2.44
CA ARG A 112 -14.88 7.27 -1.92
C ARG A 112 -14.97 8.80 -2.05
N ARG A 113 -13.87 9.50 -1.81
CA ARG A 113 -13.80 10.97 -1.97
C ARG A 113 -13.84 11.37 -3.44
N MET A 114 -13.14 10.65 -4.32
CA MET A 114 -13.19 10.88 -5.77
C MET A 114 -14.61 10.70 -6.32
N CYS A 115 -15.29 9.62 -5.95
CA CYS A 115 -16.68 9.37 -6.34
C CYS A 115 -17.59 10.49 -5.84
N ARG A 116 -17.50 10.86 -4.56
CA ARG A 116 -18.31 11.93 -3.97
C ARG A 116 -18.11 13.27 -4.68
N TYR A 117 -16.87 13.62 -5.01
CA TYR A 117 -16.57 14.84 -5.78
C TYR A 117 -17.28 14.87 -7.14
N LEU A 118 -17.44 13.71 -7.78
CA LEU A 118 -18.18 13.56 -9.03
C LEU A 118 -19.68 13.35 -8.85
N GLY A 119 -20.19 13.41 -7.61
CA GLY A 119 -21.62 13.27 -7.29
C GLY A 119 -22.10 11.80 -7.24
N TYR A 120 -21.21 10.85 -6.93
CA TYR A 120 -21.50 9.42 -6.79
C TYR A 120 -21.22 8.95 -5.36
N GLU A 121 -21.95 7.91 -4.93
CA GLU A 121 -21.72 7.22 -3.67
C GLU A 121 -21.24 5.78 -3.90
N VAL A 122 -20.16 5.40 -3.22
CA VAL A 122 -19.63 4.05 -3.28
C VAL A 122 -20.45 3.13 -2.41
N GLN A 123 -21.12 2.15 -3.03
CA GLN A 123 -21.89 1.09 -2.39
C GLN A 123 -20.99 -0.08 -1.97
N LYS A 124 -20.13 -0.54 -2.88
CA LYS A 124 -19.16 -1.62 -2.63
C LYS A 124 -17.78 -1.22 -3.13
N LEU A 125 -16.77 -1.55 -2.35
CA LEU A 125 -15.37 -1.31 -2.68
C LEU A 125 -14.56 -2.54 -2.32
N LYS A 126 -14.01 -3.20 -3.34
CA LYS A 126 -13.22 -4.43 -3.17
C LYS A 126 -11.86 -4.26 -3.83
N ARG A 127 -10.77 -4.39 -3.06
CA ARG A 127 -9.42 -4.44 -3.63
C ARG A 127 -9.14 -5.83 -4.18
N ILE A 128 -8.91 -5.93 -5.47
CA ILE A 128 -8.76 -7.20 -6.19
C ILE A 128 -7.32 -7.52 -6.55
N ARG A 129 -6.41 -6.52 -6.55
CA ARG A 129 -4.99 -6.73 -6.88
C ARG A 129 -4.09 -5.74 -6.13
N ILE A 130 -2.91 -6.20 -5.75
CA ILE A 130 -1.77 -5.40 -5.27
C ILE A 130 -0.56 -5.85 -6.08
N MET A 131 -0.01 -4.99 -6.93
CA MET A 131 1.09 -5.30 -7.85
C MET A 131 0.78 -6.55 -8.70
N ASN A 132 1.54 -7.63 -8.60
CA ASN A 132 1.29 -8.93 -9.28
C ASN A 132 0.34 -9.86 -8.51
N LEU A 133 0.04 -9.56 -7.24
CA LEU A 133 -0.78 -10.42 -6.40
C LEU A 133 -2.26 -10.15 -6.60
N THR A 134 -3.04 -11.18 -6.90
CA THR A 134 -4.49 -11.10 -7.13
C THR A 134 -5.28 -11.78 -6.01
N LEU A 135 -6.58 -11.47 -5.95
CA LEU A 135 -7.53 -12.07 -5.02
C LEU A 135 -8.03 -13.45 -5.50
N ASP A 136 -7.65 -13.86 -6.72
CA ASP A 136 -8.18 -15.06 -7.35
C ASP A 136 -7.89 -16.32 -6.52
N GLY A 137 -8.89 -17.17 -6.38
CA GLY A 137 -8.81 -18.42 -5.62
C GLY A 137 -8.85 -18.28 -4.09
N ILE A 138 -9.06 -17.06 -3.55
CA ILE A 138 -9.14 -16.82 -2.09
C ILE A 138 -10.56 -16.42 -1.73
N ARG A 139 -11.22 -17.20 -0.86
CA ARG A 139 -12.54 -16.88 -0.32
C ARG A 139 -12.44 -15.86 0.82
N GLU A 140 -13.54 -15.19 1.09
CA GLU A 140 -13.63 -14.23 2.19
C GLU A 140 -13.30 -14.92 3.54
N GLY A 141 -12.41 -14.33 4.31
CA GLY A 141 -11.94 -14.89 5.59
C GLY A 141 -10.77 -15.88 5.45
N GLU A 142 -10.46 -16.33 4.25
CA GLU A 142 -9.34 -17.26 4.03
C GLU A 142 -8.03 -16.52 3.73
N TYR A 143 -6.95 -17.24 3.84
CA TYR A 143 -5.62 -16.80 3.42
C TYR A 143 -4.88 -17.94 2.72
N ARG A 144 -3.91 -17.59 1.92
CA ARG A 144 -2.91 -18.49 1.38
C ARG A 144 -1.52 -17.89 1.45
N GLU A 145 -0.53 -18.70 1.33
CA GLU A 145 0.84 -18.23 1.14
C GLU A 145 1.04 -17.75 -0.30
N ILE A 146 1.98 -16.84 -0.48
CA ILE A 146 2.44 -16.42 -1.81
C ILE A 146 3.27 -17.55 -2.39
N THR A 147 3.04 -17.89 -3.65
CA THR A 147 3.84 -18.89 -4.35
C THR A 147 5.27 -18.38 -4.60
N ALA A 148 6.19 -19.30 -4.83
CA ALA A 148 7.59 -18.94 -5.14
C ALA A 148 7.67 -18.04 -6.39
N GLN A 149 6.86 -18.32 -7.42
CA GLN A 149 6.81 -17.51 -8.62
C GLN A 149 6.26 -16.10 -8.35
N GLU A 150 5.14 -15.98 -7.62
CA GLU A 150 4.59 -14.66 -7.23
C GLU A 150 5.59 -13.86 -6.41
N TRP A 151 6.36 -14.55 -5.56
CA TRP A 151 7.39 -13.92 -4.74
C TRP A 151 8.55 -13.39 -5.59
N GLU A 152 9.04 -14.18 -6.55
CA GLU A 152 10.09 -13.77 -7.47
C GLU A 152 9.68 -12.55 -8.31
N GLU A 153 8.47 -12.59 -8.88
CA GLU A 153 7.89 -11.46 -9.61
C GLU A 153 7.73 -10.21 -8.73
N LEU A 154 7.26 -10.37 -7.50
CA LEU A 154 7.12 -9.27 -6.54
C LEU A 154 8.47 -8.63 -6.23
N ASN A 155 9.50 -9.44 -5.96
CA ASN A 155 10.85 -8.95 -5.68
C ASN A 155 11.41 -8.17 -6.87
N HIS A 156 11.26 -8.68 -8.08
CA HIS A 156 11.68 -7.96 -9.29
C HIS A 156 10.98 -6.60 -9.43
N LEU A 157 9.69 -6.53 -9.18
CA LEU A 157 8.93 -5.28 -9.18
C LEU A 157 9.38 -4.31 -8.08
N LEU A 158 10.00 -4.81 -7.00
CA LEU A 158 10.45 -4.02 -5.86
C LEU A 158 11.92 -3.60 -5.94
N GLU A 159 12.69 -4.05 -6.92
CA GLU A 159 14.12 -3.76 -7.05
C GLU A 159 14.44 -2.26 -7.08
N SER A 160 13.60 -1.47 -7.78
CA SER A 160 13.75 -0.01 -7.86
C SER A 160 13.08 0.75 -6.72
N SER A 161 12.46 0.04 -5.76
CA SER A 161 11.66 0.66 -4.70
C SER A 161 12.51 1.01 -3.49
N THR A 162 12.28 2.20 -2.94
CA THR A 162 12.97 2.66 -1.74
C THR A 162 12.09 2.53 -0.49
N SER A 163 12.68 2.18 0.64
CA SER A 163 12.05 2.22 1.96
C SER A 163 12.37 3.54 2.71
N GLU A 164 13.32 4.34 2.23
CA GLU A 164 13.78 5.57 2.88
C GLU A 164 12.77 6.72 2.78
N THR A 165 12.61 7.47 3.84
CA THR A 165 11.77 8.67 3.83
C THR A 165 12.55 9.81 3.19
N VAL A 166 12.10 10.29 2.03
CA VAL A 166 12.61 11.55 1.47
C VAL A 166 12.14 12.68 2.39
N ILE A 167 13.00 13.15 3.26
CA ILE A 167 12.79 14.39 3.99
C ILE A 167 12.89 15.50 2.93
N ARG A 168 11.79 16.11 2.56
CA ARG A 168 11.82 17.38 1.83
C ARG A 168 12.39 18.38 2.82
N THR A 169 13.68 18.69 2.71
CA THR A 169 14.26 19.89 3.30
C THR A 169 13.53 21.06 2.66
N GLY A 170 12.66 21.68 3.45
CA GLY A 170 12.05 22.95 3.07
C GLY A 170 13.16 23.95 2.76
N GLU A 171 13.00 24.67 1.67
CA GLU A 171 13.86 25.80 1.29
C GLU A 171 13.98 26.73 2.51
N GLN A 172 15.16 26.76 3.09
CA GLN A 172 15.52 27.83 4.02
C GLN A 172 15.82 29.05 3.17
N ASN A 173 14.87 29.98 3.11
CA ASN A 173 15.19 31.36 2.76
C ASN A 173 16.18 31.89 3.78
N GLY A 174 17.31 32.32 3.28
CA GLY A 174 18.44 32.79 4.07
C GLY A 174 18.15 34.00 4.91
N ASN A 175 18.80 34.04 6.03
CA ASN A 175 19.45 35.27 6.46
C ASN A 175 20.72 34.92 7.22
N SER A 176 21.79 35.58 6.81
CA SER A 176 23.15 35.47 7.31
C SER A 176 23.30 36.02 8.71
N SER A 177 24.09 35.37 9.56
CA SER A 177 25.09 36.04 10.35
C SER A 177 26.04 35.03 11.02
N ASP A 178 27.33 35.36 10.87
CA ASP A 178 28.52 34.67 11.30
C ASP A 178 28.53 34.17 12.74
N HIS A 179 29.13 33.00 12.98
CA HIS A 179 30.28 32.88 13.87
C HIS A 179 30.95 31.51 13.74
N ALA A 180 32.24 31.58 13.42
CA ALA A 180 33.19 30.50 13.43
C ALA A 180 33.34 29.83 14.80
N ASN A 181 33.49 28.50 14.87
CA ASN A 181 34.59 27.96 15.66
C ASN A 181 34.95 26.53 15.24
N GLU A 182 36.24 26.35 15.08
CA GLU A 182 36.94 25.12 14.76
C GLU A 182 36.86 24.07 15.88
N ARG A 183 36.86 22.78 15.58
CA ARG A 183 37.92 21.84 15.97
C ARG A 183 37.63 20.41 15.59
N ALA A 184 38.56 19.92 14.86
CA ALA A 184 39.03 18.57 14.51
C ALA A 184 38.70 17.41 15.46
N GLY A 185 38.61 16.20 14.87
CA GLY A 185 38.68 14.93 15.58
C GLY A 185 38.38 13.74 14.69
N ALA A 186 39.36 13.36 13.86
CA ALA A 186 39.35 12.08 13.14
C ALA A 186 39.52 10.89 14.08
N LYS A 187 38.81 9.80 13.88
CA LYS A 187 39.33 8.44 14.12
C LYS A 187 38.63 7.41 13.27
N ALA A 188 39.39 6.78 12.40
CA ALA A 188 39.11 5.57 11.69
C ALA A 188 39.07 4.38 12.66
N GLY A 189 38.19 3.42 12.39
CA GLY A 189 38.12 2.13 13.06
C GLY A 189 37.73 1.05 12.07
N GLN A 190 38.72 0.24 11.73
CA GLN A 190 38.68 -0.90 10.81
C GLN A 190 37.84 -2.05 11.36
N GLY A 191 37.10 -2.72 10.43
CA GLY A 191 37.12 -4.14 10.17
C GLY A 191 36.63 -5.13 11.23
N SER A 192 35.62 -5.87 10.84
CA SER A 192 35.72 -7.34 10.93
C SER A 192 34.65 -7.99 10.06
N LYS A 193 35.13 -8.78 9.09
CA LYS A 193 34.34 -9.72 8.28
C LYS A 193 33.91 -10.87 9.18
N GLY A 194 32.64 -10.97 9.51
CA GLY A 194 32.05 -12.18 10.09
C GLY A 194 31.51 -13.05 8.97
N VAL A 195 32.21 -14.18 8.72
CA VAL A 195 31.75 -15.27 7.87
C VAL A 195 30.62 -15.98 8.61
N LEU A 196 29.39 -15.96 8.05
CA LEU A 196 28.25 -16.75 8.52
C LEU A 196 28.32 -18.17 7.91
N PRO A 197 28.04 -19.23 8.70
CA PRO A 197 28.07 -20.61 8.19
C PRO A 197 26.87 -20.87 7.27
N ALA A 198 27.12 -21.59 6.19
CA ALA A 198 26.13 -22.09 5.26
C ALA A 198 25.17 -23.04 5.97
N GLY A 199 23.82 -22.77 5.84
CA GLY A 199 22.82 -23.73 6.27
C GLY A 199 21.53 -23.22 6.89
N TYR A 200 21.16 -21.96 6.73
CA TYR A 200 19.82 -21.49 7.16
C TYR A 200 19.03 -21.04 5.93
N ARG A 201 18.12 -21.88 5.45
CA ARG A 201 17.10 -21.49 4.47
C ARG A 201 16.04 -20.68 5.22
N ASP A 202 16.17 -19.36 5.18
CA ASP A 202 15.17 -18.44 5.68
C ASP A 202 14.00 -18.44 4.71
N HIS A 203 12.97 -19.25 5.00
CA HIS A 203 11.71 -19.21 4.29
C HIS A 203 10.94 -17.95 4.75
N LYS A 204 11.19 -16.83 4.08
CA LYS A 204 10.44 -15.60 4.25
C LYS A 204 9.00 -15.83 3.81
N GLN A 205 8.11 -16.08 4.77
CA GLN A 205 6.70 -16.40 4.50
C GLN A 205 5.90 -15.11 4.31
N GLN A 206 5.27 -14.99 3.15
CA GLN A 206 4.36 -13.89 2.83
C GLN A 206 2.97 -14.42 2.47
N ARG A 207 1.94 -13.65 2.76
CA ARG A 207 0.56 -14.11 2.71
C ARG A 207 -0.40 -13.11 2.09
N VAL A 208 -1.40 -13.66 1.41
CA VAL A 208 -2.48 -12.92 0.75
C VAL A 208 -3.81 -13.33 1.37
N ARG A 209 -4.68 -12.37 1.69
CA ARG A 209 -5.97 -12.59 2.32
C ARG A 209 -7.09 -11.77 1.67
N SER A 210 -8.32 -12.33 1.68
CA SER A 210 -9.55 -11.57 1.52
C SER A 210 -10.15 -11.24 2.90
N ASP A 211 -10.71 -10.03 3.06
CA ASP A 211 -11.16 -9.51 4.36
C ASP A 211 -12.34 -10.24 4.98
N VAL A 212 -12.34 -10.25 6.31
CA VAL A 212 -13.50 -10.56 7.16
C VAL A 212 -14.25 -9.27 7.47
N ARG A 213 -15.56 -9.36 7.57
CA ARG A 213 -16.47 -8.26 7.96
C ARG A 213 -16.22 -7.76 9.37
#